data_6948bb353e424b1436a020b64e7c71d6
#
_entry.id   6948bb353e424b1436a020b64e7c71d6
#
_cell.length_a   1.000
_cell.length_b   1.000
_cell.length_c   1.000
_cell.angle_alpha   90.00
_cell.angle_beta   90.00
_cell.angle_gamma   90.00
#
_symmetry.space_group_name_H-M   'P 1'
#
loop_
_entity.id
_entity.type
_entity.pdbx_description
1 polymer ?
#
loop_
_entity_poly.entity_id
_entity_poly.type
_entity_poly.pdbx_seq_one_letter_code
_entity_poly.pdbx_strand_id
1 'polypeptide(L)'
;MIRRPPRSTLDRSSAASDVYKRQVHYVWTSTRRSKLLPKLSTISRFTTIMPAVTQRVDDYLGGVSRQSDDKKLPGQVEECINGYPDPTFGLTKRPGFQWIGNLGTGTTYDNSKWFFISRTDTEKYIGCITPASGGSTGAIAIWNAVTFAAATVTYGTGAQAYLTGARTDYDILTIQDKSIIANKTVTAAKTADPTFNANRQGTYKITGTSVDTTYSGTVAGSSWTVTTTSTDTYDQALTKIKTAIDNLSISGLTTTKLKDNIRLTRNASFTLTGTAGPFSNQANVFQDQVATLDELPSESVHNHVVKVVNSGALTSSYFLKYVANDGTSGPGYYEETVSPAVSTGLDAATMPHELLNTGVNAFTFQRVTWDARAVGDDETNAHPSFVGQKITQSFFHNNRLGFLSADTVSMSQSAKFFNFYHTSAQTITDSDPIDLSASTVKPVALHSVIPSTQGLVLFSANQQFLMGSADGILTPAKTVIRTIANYEMDTIIDPVDTGTTINFI
;
A
#
# COMPACT_ATOMS: atom_id res chain seq x y z
N MET A 1 4.92 -53.89 2.59
CA MET A 1 3.80 -54.40 1.74
C MET A 1 3.53 -53.30 0.68
N ILE A 2 4.04 -53.52 -0.51
CA ILE A 2 3.92 -52.57 -1.63
C ILE A 2 2.56 -52.88 -2.28
N ARG A 3 1.61 -51.95 -2.15
CA ARG A 3 0.36 -52.02 -2.95
C ARG A 3 0.66 -51.60 -4.37
N ARG A 4 0.44 -52.53 -5.31
CA ARG A 4 0.49 -52.27 -6.75
C ARG A 4 -0.54 -51.20 -7.15
N PRO A 5 -0.23 -50.32 -8.12
CA PRO A 5 -1.21 -49.39 -8.65
C PRO A 5 -2.31 -50.17 -9.41
N PRO A 6 -3.55 -49.65 -9.42
CA PRO A 6 -4.64 -50.34 -10.10
C PRO A 6 -4.43 -50.34 -11.62
N ARG A 7 -4.68 -51.51 -12.19
CA ARG A 7 -4.55 -51.81 -13.60
C ARG A 7 -5.58 -51.03 -14.45
N SER A 8 -5.09 -50.61 -15.56
CA SER A 8 -5.69 -50.37 -16.86
C SER A 8 -6.66 -49.19 -17.04
N THR A 9 -6.17 -48.30 -17.89
CA THR A 9 -6.91 -47.22 -18.56
C THR A 9 -8.06 -47.68 -19.46
N LEU A 10 -8.20 -49.00 -19.66
CA LEU A 10 -9.25 -49.61 -20.49
C LEU A 10 -10.64 -49.63 -19.83
N ASP A 11 -10.70 -49.80 -18.52
CA ASP A 11 -11.99 -49.88 -17.81
C ASP A 11 -12.68 -48.51 -17.64
N ARG A 12 -11.90 -47.43 -17.74
CA ARG A 12 -12.47 -46.08 -17.67
C ARG A 12 -13.01 -45.56 -19.01
N SER A 13 -12.53 -46.09 -20.12
CA SER A 13 -13.06 -45.73 -21.41
C SER A 13 -14.41 -46.41 -21.69
N SER A 14 -14.66 -47.58 -21.12
CA SER A 14 -15.95 -48.26 -21.23
C SER A 14 -17.05 -47.54 -20.41
N ALA A 15 -16.74 -46.98 -19.26
CA ALA A 15 -17.69 -46.21 -18.47
C ALA A 15 -18.13 -44.89 -19.15
N ALA A 16 -17.23 -44.21 -19.85
CA ALA A 16 -17.58 -43.02 -20.64
C ALA A 16 -18.40 -43.38 -21.88
N SER A 17 -18.13 -44.53 -22.50
CA SER A 17 -18.93 -45.07 -23.60
C SER A 17 -20.33 -45.50 -23.14
N ASP A 18 -20.46 -46.00 -21.95
CA ASP A 18 -21.75 -46.45 -21.37
C ASP A 18 -22.67 -45.26 -21.00
N VAL A 19 -22.10 -44.14 -20.51
CA VAL A 19 -22.87 -42.91 -20.28
C VAL A 19 -23.38 -42.33 -21.61
N TYR A 20 -22.59 -42.39 -22.65
CA TYR A 20 -23.01 -41.94 -24.00
C TYR A 20 -24.10 -42.82 -24.58
N LYS A 21 -24.09 -44.16 -24.33
CA LYS A 21 -25.12 -45.07 -24.75
C LYS A 21 -26.43 -44.95 -23.94
N ARG A 22 -26.37 -44.53 -22.68
CA ARG A 22 -27.56 -44.37 -21.84
C ARG A 22 -28.36 -43.10 -22.16
N GLN A 23 -27.77 -42.09 -22.70
CA GLN A 23 -28.50 -40.86 -23.10
C GLN A 23 -29.33 -41.00 -24.35
N VAL A 24 -29.13 -42.09 -25.16
CA VAL A 24 -29.83 -42.31 -26.44
C VAL A 24 -31.08 -43.19 -26.29
N HIS A 25 -31.39 -43.76 -25.10
CA HIS A 25 -32.50 -44.69 -24.93
C HIS A 25 -33.39 -44.33 -23.73
N TYR A 26 -34.21 -43.29 -23.87
CA TYR A 26 -35.48 -43.22 -23.17
C TYR A 26 -36.62 -43.39 -24.17
N VAL A 27 -36.88 -44.65 -24.52
CA VAL A 27 -38.17 -45.04 -25.09
C VAL A 27 -39.09 -45.38 -23.96
N TRP A 28 -40.07 -44.55 -23.71
CA TRP A 28 -41.15 -44.86 -22.77
C TRP A 28 -42.04 -45.98 -23.36
N THR A 29 -41.86 -47.22 -22.95
CA THR A 29 -42.83 -48.26 -23.15
C THR A 29 -43.70 -48.40 -21.86
N SER A 30 -44.84 -47.77 -21.85
CA SER A 30 -45.86 -48.04 -20.80
C SER A 30 -46.57 -49.36 -21.12
N THR A 31 -46.19 -50.45 -20.49
CA THR A 31 -46.96 -51.69 -20.42
C THR A 31 -47.92 -51.63 -19.25
N ARG A 32 -49.17 -51.22 -19.50
CA ARG A 32 -50.28 -51.53 -18.62
C ARG A 32 -50.80 -52.94 -18.93
N ARG A 33 -50.66 -53.83 -17.96
CA ARG A 33 -51.46 -55.07 -17.94
C ARG A 33 -52.91 -54.72 -17.58
N SER A 34 -53.85 -54.92 -18.53
CA SER A 34 -55.29 -54.96 -18.26
C SER A 34 -55.81 -56.36 -18.39
N LYS A 35 -56.50 -56.81 -17.35
CA LYS A 35 -57.32 -58.06 -17.31
C LYS A 35 -58.53 -57.96 -18.25
N LEU A 36 -58.81 -59.08 -18.88
CA LEU A 36 -59.95 -59.55 -19.71
C LEU A 36 -61.30 -58.87 -19.42
N LEU A 37 -61.99 -58.54 -20.51
CA LEU A 37 -63.39 -58.91 -20.77
C LEU A 37 -63.75 -58.62 -22.27
N PRO A 38 -64.82 -59.19 -22.86
CA PRO A 38 -64.84 -59.66 -24.22
C PRO A 38 -65.62 -58.76 -25.22
N LYS A 39 -65.29 -59.04 -26.49
CA LYS A 39 -66.01 -58.75 -27.73
C LYS A 39 -66.94 -57.54 -27.80
N LEU A 40 -66.63 -56.61 -28.75
CA LEU A 40 -67.50 -56.18 -29.78
C LEU A 40 -66.81 -55.30 -30.83
N SER A 41 -67.02 -55.65 -32.11
CA SER A 41 -67.09 -54.82 -33.32
C SER A 41 -65.87 -53.94 -33.70
N THR A 42 -65.43 -54.23 -34.87
CA THR A 42 -64.63 -53.49 -35.83
C THR A 42 -64.67 -51.96 -35.63
N ILE A 43 -63.62 -51.40 -35.03
CA ILE A 43 -63.31 -50.00 -35.18
C ILE A 43 -61.89 -49.97 -35.76
N SER A 44 -61.78 -49.45 -36.96
CA SER A 44 -60.53 -49.12 -37.61
C SER A 44 -59.69 -48.26 -36.70
N ARG A 45 -58.57 -48.82 -36.13
CA ARG A 45 -57.60 -48.05 -35.38
C ARG A 45 -56.75 -47.30 -36.36
N PHE A 46 -57.01 -46.03 -36.54
CA PHE A 46 -55.99 -45.13 -37.01
C PHE A 46 -54.84 -45.08 -35.93
N THR A 47 -53.82 -45.89 -36.14
CA THR A 47 -52.55 -45.73 -35.43
C THR A 47 -51.90 -44.47 -35.99
N THR A 48 -52.11 -43.34 -35.35
CA THR A 48 -51.34 -42.16 -35.60
C THR A 48 -49.89 -42.48 -35.10
N ILE A 49 -49.06 -42.91 -36.03
CA ILE A 49 -47.59 -43.01 -35.78
C ILE A 49 -47.13 -41.56 -35.68
N MET A 50 -46.95 -41.07 -34.46
CA MET A 50 -46.24 -39.82 -34.28
C MET A 50 -44.80 -40.06 -34.79
N PRO A 51 -44.35 -39.29 -35.74
CA PRO A 51 -42.96 -39.40 -36.18
C PRO A 51 -42.07 -39.09 -34.99
N ALA A 52 -41.03 -39.90 -34.81
CA ALA A 52 -40.01 -39.60 -33.79
C ALA A 52 -39.38 -38.25 -34.14
N VAL A 53 -39.51 -37.29 -33.23
CA VAL A 53 -38.80 -36.02 -33.35
C VAL A 53 -37.35 -36.29 -32.99
N THR A 54 -36.48 -36.25 -33.99
CA THR A 54 -35.05 -36.40 -33.78
C THR A 54 -34.44 -35.00 -33.81
N GLN A 55 -33.89 -34.57 -32.70
CA GLN A 55 -33.08 -33.37 -32.64
C GLN A 55 -31.61 -33.77 -32.76
N ARG A 56 -30.94 -33.27 -33.79
CA ARG A 56 -29.51 -33.46 -33.95
C ARG A 56 -28.78 -32.25 -33.31
N VAL A 57 -27.85 -32.50 -32.41
CA VAL A 57 -26.92 -31.52 -31.91
C VAL A 57 -25.58 -31.80 -32.58
N ASP A 58 -25.14 -30.89 -33.45
CA ASP A 58 -23.94 -31.10 -34.28
C ASP A 58 -22.64 -30.96 -33.52
N ASP A 59 -22.64 -30.08 -32.50
CA ASP A 59 -21.49 -29.88 -31.63
C ASP A 59 -21.94 -29.44 -30.23
N TYR A 60 -20.98 -29.41 -29.28
CA TYR A 60 -21.16 -28.93 -27.93
C TYR A 60 -20.15 -27.80 -27.60
N LEU A 61 -19.95 -26.90 -28.57
CA LEU A 61 -19.00 -25.82 -28.48
C LEU A 61 -19.56 -24.56 -27.80
N GLY A 62 -20.87 -24.50 -27.58
CA GLY A 62 -21.56 -23.35 -27.02
C GLY A 62 -21.28 -23.05 -25.53
N GLY A 63 -20.50 -23.91 -24.88
CA GLY A 63 -20.16 -23.76 -23.46
C GLY A 63 -21.29 -24.17 -22.52
N VAL A 64 -21.12 -23.84 -21.23
CA VAL A 64 -22.10 -24.15 -20.18
C VAL A 64 -23.06 -22.97 -20.04
N SER A 65 -24.38 -23.24 -20.10
CA SER A 65 -25.43 -22.25 -19.89
C SER A 65 -26.37 -22.68 -18.76
N ARG A 66 -26.60 -21.80 -17.82
CA ARG A 66 -27.59 -21.98 -16.74
C ARG A 66 -28.99 -21.45 -17.10
N GLN A 67 -29.19 -21.02 -18.33
CA GLN A 67 -30.50 -20.60 -18.81
C GLN A 67 -31.46 -21.79 -18.85
N SER A 68 -32.77 -21.50 -18.81
CA SER A 68 -33.80 -22.50 -19.01
C SER A 68 -33.65 -23.14 -20.39
N ASP A 69 -34.07 -24.40 -20.51
CA ASP A 69 -33.86 -25.20 -21.74
C ASP A 69 -34.47 -24.58 -22.98
N ASP A 70 -35.53 -23.79 -22.85
CA ASP A 70 -36.20 -23.04 -23.92
C ASP A 70 -35.35 -21.85 -24.45
N LYS A 71 -34.35 -21.40 -23.67
CA LYS A 71 -33.48 -20.27 -24.01
C LYS A 71 -32.05 -20.66 -24.33
N LYS A 72 -31.70 -21.92 -24.12
CA LYS A 72 -30.36 -22.41 -24.47
C LYS A 72 -30.18 -22.40 -25.97
N LEU A 73 -29.01 -21.92 -26.42
CA LEU A 73 -28.65 -22.01 -27.83
C LEU A 73 -28.19 -23.43 -28.19
N PRO A 74 -28.36 -23.86 -29.44
CA PRO A 74 -27.82 -25.14 -29.89
C PRO A 74 -26.32 -25.25 -29.59
N GLY A 75 -25.89 -26.40 -29.08
CA GLY A 75 -24.50 -26.63 -28.71
C GLY A 75 -24.10 -26.18 -27.29
N GLN A 76 -25.01 -25.55 -26.57
CA GLN A 76 -24.80 -25.27 -25.15
C GLN A 76 -25.14 -26.49 -24.29
N VAL A 77 -24.38 -26.67 -23.18
CA VAL A 77 -24.60 -27.76 -22.23
C VAL A 77 -24.96 -27.16 -20.85
N GLU A 78 -25.67 -27.93 -20.03
CA GLU A 78 -26.03 -27.54 -18.68
C GLU A 78 -24.85 -27.69 -17.72
N GLU A 79 -24.07 -28.74 -17.89
CA GLU A 79 -22.88 -29.07 -17.13
C GLU A 79 -21.80 -29.69 -18.01
N CYS A 80 -20.55 -29.33 -17.76
CA CYS A 80 -19.41 -29.89 -18.48
C CYS A 80 -18.31 -30.24 -17.48
N ILE A 81 -18.30 -31.52 -17.07
CA ILE A 81 -17.29 -32.05 -16.11
C ILE A 81 -16.24 -32.80 -16.94
N ASN A 82 -14.93 -32.41 -16.74
CA ASN A 82 -13.79 -32.98 -17.46
C ASN A 82 -13.91 -32.96 -19.00
N GLY A 83 -14.79 -32.10 -19.54
CA GLY A 83 -14.90 -31.80 -20.96
C GLY A 83 -14.16 -30.49 -21.30
N TYR A 84 -13.75 -30.38 -22.53
CA TYR A 84 -13.14 -29.17 -23.09
C TYR A 84 -13.72 -28.94 -24.49
N PRO A 85 -14.42 -27.85 -24.77
CA PRO A 85 -14.91 -27.52 -26.11
C PRO A 85 -13.74 -27.04 -26.98
N ASP A 86 -13.34 -27.84 -27.94
CA ASP A 86 -12.27 -27.56 -28.88
C ASP A 86 -12.87 -27.16 -30.23
N PRO A 87 -12.54 -25.98 -30.79
CA PRO A 87 -13.08 -25.55 -32.09
C PRO A 87 -12.80 -26.49 -33.25
N THR A 88 -11.74 -27.30 -33.19
CA THR A 88 -11.34 -28.22 -34.25
C THR A 88 -11.94 -29.60 -34.07
N PHE A 89 -11.97 -30.10 -32.84
CA PHE A 89 -12.35 -31.48 -32.52
C PHE A 89 -13.72 -31.61 -31.85
N GLY A 90 -14.42 -30.52 -31.58
CA GLY A 90 -15.66 -30.53 -30.83
C GLY A 90 -15.46 -30.70 -29.32
N LEU A 91 -16.42 -31.27 -28.62
CA LEU A 91 -16.29 -31.54 -27.19
C LEU A 91 -15.31 -32.70 -26.97
N THR A 92 -14.15 -32.40 -26.48
CA THR A 92 -13.08 -33.35 -26.14
C THR A 92 -12.93 -33.58 -24.66
N LYS A 93 -12.25 -34.63 -24.29
CA LYS A 93 -11.85 -34.86 -22.89
C LYS A 93 -10.79 -33.87 -22.49
N ARG A 94 -10.94 -33.25 -21.30
CA ARG A 94 -9.92 -32.42 -20.71
C ARG A 94 -8.56 -33.16 -20.71
N PRO A 95 -7.45 -32.48 -21.11
CA PRO A 95 -6.11 -33.04 -20.97
C PRO A 95 -5.85 -33.53 -19.52
N GLY A 96 -5.18 -34.66 -19.40
CA GLY A 96 -4.76 -35.17 -18.09
C GLY A 96 -3.71 -34.27 -17.44
N PHE A 97 -3.62 -34.32 -16.13
CA PHE A 97 -2.46 -33.77 -15.43
C PHE A 97 -1.29 -34.74 -15.53
N GLN A 98 -0.12 -34.22 -15.82
CA GLN A 98 1.12 -34.94 -15.70
C GLN A 98 1.71 -34.68 -14.30
N TRP A 99 2.04 -35.75 -13.57
CA TRP A 99 2.80 -35.58 -12.33
C TRP A 99 4.22 -35.14 -12.69
N ILE A 100 4.71 -34.08 -12.06
CA ILE A 100 6.00 -33.48 -12.38
C ILE A 100 6.99 -33.72 -11.25
N GLY A 101 6.56 -33.60 -9.98
CA GLY A 101 7.44 -33.75 -8.84
C GLY A 101 6.70 -33.60 -7.50
N ASN A 102 7.44 -33.82 -6.43
CA ASN A 102 6.96 -33.64 -5.07
C ASN A 102 7.77 -32.51 -4.40
N LEU A 103 7.11 -31.45 -3.95
CA LEU A 103 7.75 -30.30 -3.30
C LEU A 103 7.91 -30.52 -1.77
N GLY A 104 7.24 -31.49 -1.19
CA GLY A 104 7.31 -31.78 0.24
C GLY A 104 6.72 -33.14 0.60
N THR A 105 6.81 -33.50 1.86
CA THR A 105 6.28 -34.75 2.39
C THR A 105 5.20 -34.49 3.45
N GLY A 106 4.18 -35.34 3.49
CA GLY A 106 3.11 -35.28 4.48
C GLY A 106 2.28 -33.99 4.36
N THR A 107 1.93 -33.39 5.48
CA THR A 107 1.05 -32.24 5.62
C THR A 107 1.81 -30.90 5.80
N THR A 108 3.10 -30.89 5.50
CA THR A 108 4.01 -29.76 5.82
C THR A 108 3.51 -28.42 5.25
N TYR A 109 2.89 -28.43 4.07
CA TYR A 109 2.47 -27.22 3.38
C TYR A 109 0.95 -27.08 3.21
N ASP A 110 0.14 -27.89 3.90
CA ASP A 110 -1.33 -27.88 3.74
C ASP A 110 -1.96 -26.54 4.11
N ASN A 111 -1.39 -25.85 5.09
CA ASN A 111 -1.84 -24.53 5.56
C ASN A 111 -0.99 -23.38 5.02
N SER A 112 -0.30 -23.57 3.89
CA SER A 112 0.55 -22.53 3.31
C SER A 112 -0.18 -21.73 2.25
N LYS A 113 0.16 -20.45 2.13
CA LYS A 113 -0.22 -19.58 1.01
C LYS A 113 0.77 -19.82 -0.13
N TRP A 114 0.28 -20.32 -1.24
CA TRP A 114 1.09 -20.55 -2.43
C TRP A 114 1.12 -19.34 -3.34
N PHE A 115 2.26 -19.08 -4.00
CA PHE A 115 2.46 -18.03 -4.97
C PHE A 115 3.47 -18.44 -6.04
N PHE A 116 3.48 -17.68 -7.13
CA PHE A 116 4.33 -17.93 -8.28
C PHE A 116 5.16 -16.69 -8.60
N ILE A 117 6.45 -16.87 -8.86
CA ILE A 117 7.36 -15.82 -9.31
C ILE A 117 7.81 -16.17 -10.72
N SER A 118 7.52 -15.28 -11.69
CA SER A 118 8.04 -15.38 -13.04
C SER A 118 8.97 -14.21 -13.30
N ARG A 119 10.26 -14.45 -13.22
CA ARG A 119 11.29 -13.43 -13.43
C ARG A 119 11.66 -13.33 -14.90
N THR A 120 11.91 -14.47 -15.54
CA THR A 120 12.21 -14.60 -16.96
C THR A 120 11.50 -15.84 -17.49
N ASP A 121 11.60 -16.09 -18.81
CA ASP A 121 11.05 -17.31 -19.42
C ASP A 121 11.70 -18.58 -18.89
N THR A 122 12.94 -18.50 -18.44
CA THR A 122 13.73 -19.62 -17.93
C THR A 122 13.88 -19.64 -16.42
N GLU A 123 13.59 -18.55 -15.74
CA GLU A 123 13.72 -18.42 -14.28
C GLU A 123 12.35 -18.18 -13.65
N LYS A 124 11.75 -19.27 -13.20
CA LYS A 124 10.41 -19.30 -12.59
C LYS A 124 10.47 -20.07 -11.30
N TYR A 125 9.73 -19.61 -10.30
CA TYR A 125 9.71 -20.21 -8.98
C TYR A 125 8.28 -20.42 -8.47
N ILE A 126 8.10 -21.47 -7.69
CA ILE A 126 6.91 -21.72 -6.89
C ILE A 126 7.31 -21.51 -5.44
N GLY A 127 6.62 -20.62 -4.76
CA GLY A 127 6.84 -20.34 -3.34
C GLY A 127 5.62 -20.64 -2.50
N CYS A 128 5.85 -20.90 -1.22
CA CYS A 128 4.77 -20.93 -0.23
C CYS A 128 5.21 -20.26 1.07
N ILE A 129 4.24 -19.59 1.70
CA ILE A 129 4.36 -19.03 3.04
C ILE A 129 3.62 -19.95 4.01
N THR A 130 4.32 -20.52 4.95
CA THR A 130 3.74 -21.27 6.07
C THR A 130 3.68 -20.36 7.28
N PRO A 131 2.50 -19.91 7.74
CA PRO A 131 2.37 -19.06 8.91
C PRO A 131 2.88 -19.72 10.19
N ALA A 132 3.31 -18.90 11.15
CA ALA A 132 3.64 -19.36 12.50
C ALA A 132 2.44 -20.07 13.15
N SER A 133 2.64 -21.23 13.72
CA SER A 133 1.59 -22.01 14.38
C SER A 133 2.18 -22.93 15.45
N GLY A 134 1.48 -23.11 16.57
CA GLY A 134 1.85 -24.10 17.59
C GLY A 134 3.23 -23.93 18.21
N GLY A 135 3.75 -22.68 18.27
CA GLY A 135 5.10 -22.37 18.78
C GLY A 135 6.20 -22.45 17.71
N SER A 136 5.89 -22.81 16.46
CA SER A 136 6.82 -22.70 15.34
C SER A 136 6.86 -21.28 14.79
N THR A 137 8.03 -20.86 14.28
CA THR A 137 8.17 -19.60 13.53
C THR A 137 7.63 -19.77 12.11
N GLY A 138 7.07 -18.69 11.54
CA GLY A 138 6.65 -18.69 10.14
C GLY A 138 7.83 -18.91 9.19
N ALA A 139 7.58 -19.53 8.05
CA ALA A 139 8.62 -19.87 7.08
C ALA A 139 8.16 -19.66 5.65
N ILE A 140 9.12 -19.39 4.76
CA ILE A 140 8.93 -19.35 3.31
C ILE A 140 9.76 -20.45 2.69
N ALA A 141 9.15 -21.27 1.85
CA ALA A 141 9.85 -22.27 1.05
C ALA A 141 9.66 -21.94 -0.45
N ILE A 142 10.71 -22.07 -1.22
CA ILE A 142 10.73 -21.73 -2.64
C ILE A 142 11.42 -22.84 -3.43
N TRP A 143 10.89 -23.15 -4.59
CA TRP A 143 11.47 -24.12 -5.52
C TRP A 143 11.51 -23.54 -6.92
N ASN A 144 12.55 -23.84 -7.62
CA ASN A 144 12.65 -23.55 -9.05
C ASN A 144 11.57 -24.35 -9.81
N ALA A 145 10.71 -23.69 -10.56
CA ALA A 145 9.58 -24.32 -11.23
C ALA A 145 9.99 -25.22 -12.43
N VAL A 146 11.25 -25.13 -12.89
CA VAL A 146 11.78 -25.92 -14.00
C VAL A 146 12.56 -27.12 -13.49
N THR A 147 13.46 -26.91 -12.52
CA THR A 147 14.36 -27.97 -12.00
C THR A 147 13.85 -28.66 -10.75
N PHE A 148 12.84 -28.08 -10.08
CA PHE A 148 12.30 -28.49 -8.76
C PHE A 148 13.33 -28.45 -7.62
N ALA A 149 14.50 -27.86 -7.87
CA ALA A 149 15.49 -27.63 -6.83
C ALA A 149 14.95 -26.62 -5.80
N ALA A 150 15.12 -26.95 -4.52
CA ALA A 150 14.79 -26.00 -3.45
C ALA A 150 15.74 -24.81 -3.50
N ALA A 151 15.18 -23.61 -3.38
CA ALA A 151 15.94 -22.39 -3.24
C ALA A 151 16.27 -22.10 -1.77
N THR A 152 17.37 -21.41 -1.53
CA THR A 152 17.74 -20.95 -0.19
C THR A 152 16.98 -19.67 0.13
N VAL A 153 16.31 -19.63 1.30
CA VAL A 153 15.67 -18.44 1.83
C VAL A 153 16.37 -18.00 3.11
N THR A 154 16.95 -16.81 3.09
CA THR A 154 17.54 -16.17 4.27
C THR A 154 16.57 -15.14 4.85
N TYR A 155 16.70 -14.86 6.15
CA TYR A 155 15.80 -13.97 6.85
C TYR A 155 16.55 -12.81 7.48
N GLY A 156 16.12 -11.58 7.18
CA GLY A 156 16.55 -10.39 7.88
C GLY A 156 16.12 -10.38 9.35
N THR A 157 16.83 -9.62 10.17
CA THR A 157 16.59 -9.58 11.62
C THR A 157 15.12 -9.22 11.94
N GLY A 158 14.45 -10.11 12.64
CA GLY A 158 13.06 -9.95 13.08
C GLY A 158 12.00 -10.04 11.97
N ALA A 159 12.36 -10.33 10.72
CA ALA A 159 11.41 -10.39 9.63
C ALA A 159 10.43 -11.57 9.74
N GLN A 160 10.88 -12.71 10.25
CA GLN A 160 10.01 -13.90 10.42
C GLN A 160 8.82 -13.67 11.36
N ALA A 161 8.93 -12.73 12.30
CA ALA A 161 7.84 -12.37 13.20
C ALA A 161 6.60 -11.81 12.47
N TYR A 162 6.77 -11.34 11.24
CA TYR A 162 5.68 -10.88 10.38
C TYR A 162 4.84 -12.01 9.76
N LEU A 163 5.38 -13.24 9.73
CA LEU A 163 4.73 -14.40 9.12
C LEU A 163 3.79 -15.10 10.12
N THR A 164 2.74 -14.39 10.56
CA THR A 164 1.72 -14.84 11.51
C THR A 164 0.34 -14.87 10.87
N GLY A 165 -0.66 -15.46 11.53
CA GLY A 165 -2.04 -15.52 11.05
C GLY A 165 -2.35 -16.78 10.25
N ALA A 166 -3.30 -16.71 9.32
CA ALA A 166 -3.73 -17.81 8.48
C ALA A 166 -3.17 -17.65 7.05
N ARG A 167 -3.19 -18.73 6.26
CA ARG A 167 -2.76 -18.69 4.85
C ARG A 167 -3.51 -17.69 3.98
N THR A 168 -4.75 -17.35 4.34
CA THR A 168 -5.60 -16.38 3.64
C THR A 168 -5.24 -14.93 3.93
N ASP A 169 -4.41 -14.71 4.95
CA ASP A 169 -4.09 -13.37 5.43
C ASP A 169 -2.93 -12.71 4.67
N TYR A 170 -2.38 -13.38 3.67
CA TYR A 170 -1.27 -12.84 2.89
C TYR A 170 -1.71 -12.38 1.52
N ASP A 171 -1.30 -11.17 1.17
CA ASP A 171 -1.29 -10.63 -0.17
C ASP A 171 0.15 -10.56 -0.69
N ILE A 172 0.37 -10.95 -1.94
CA ILE A 172 1.71 -11.08 -2.52
C ILE A 172 1.72 -10.45 -3.89
N LEU A 173 2.51 -9.41 -4.03
CA LEU A 173 2.72 -8.68 -5.28
C LEU A 173 4.18 -8.82 -5.71
N THR A 174 4.42 -9.42 -6.86
CA THR A 174 5.78 -9.54 -7.42
C THR A 174 6.03 -8.45 -8.45
N ILE A 175 7.09 -7.68 -8.24
CA ILE A 175 7.56 -6.61 -9.11
C ILE A 175 9.04 -6.88 -9.39
N GLN A 176 9.38 -7.31 -10.60
CA GLN A 176 10.76 -7.65 -10.99
C GLN A 176 11.40 -8.67 -10.01
N ASP A 177 12.45 -8.28 -9.32
CA ASP A 177 13.21 -9.13 -8.39
C ASP A 177 12.66 -9.14 -6.96
N LYS A 178 11.58 -8.40 -6.70
CA LYS A 178 10.98 -8.23 -5.37
C LYS A 178 9.55 -8.73 -5.34
N SER A 179 9.22 -9.53 -4.34
CA SER A 179 7.83 -9.81 -3.99
C SER A 179 7.49 -9.08 -2.69
N ILE A 180 6.55 -8.15 -2.76
CA ILE A 180 6.02 -7.44 -1.59
C ILE A 180 4.97 -8.35 -0.95
N ILE A 181 5.15 -8.64 0.33
CA ILE A 181 4.27 -9.51 1.10
C ILE A 181 3.59 -8.68 2.17
N ALA A 182 2.30 -8.48 2.03
CA ALA A 182 1.46 -7.83 3.03
C ALA A 182 0.72 -8.88 3.88
N ASN A 183 0.73 -8.70 5.20
CA ASN A 183 -0.06 -9.48 6.13
C ASN A 183 -1.30 -8.67 6.53
N LYS A 184 -2.46 -9.10 6.06
CA LYS A 184 -3.77 -8.43 6.23
C LYS A 184 -4.23 -8.35 7.70
N THR A 185 -3.57 -9.03 8.63
CA THR A 185 -3.91 -8.98 10.06
C THR A 185 -3.12 -7.92 10.83
N VAL A 186 -1.99 -7.48 10.27
CA VAL A 186 -1.10 -6.48 10.90
C VAL A 186 -1.59 -5.08 10.59
N THR A 187 -1.74 -4.27 11.64
CA THR A 187 -2.05 -2.84 11.49
C THR A 187 -0.76 -2.07 11.24
N ALA A 188 -0.71 -1.35 10.12
CA ALA A 188 0.43 -0.51 9.78
C ALA A 188 0.59 0.64 10.80
N ALA A 189 1.80 0.90 11.24
CA ALA A 189 2.08 1.92 12.25
C ALA A 189 3.18 2.89 11.79
N LYS A 190 3.14 4.10 12.34
CA LYS A 190 4.25 5.05 12.27
C LYS A 190 5.26 4.77 13.37
N THR A 191 6.47 5.28 13.23
CA THR A 191 7.44 5.33 14.33
C THR A 191 6.96 6.28 15.43
N ALA A 192 7.50 6.16 16.65
CA ALA A 192 7.13 7.03 17.75
C ALA A 192 7.48 8.50 17.47
N ASP A 193 6.64 9.41 17.92
CA ASP A 193 6.93 10.83 17.82
C ASP A 193 8.12 11.19 18.72
N PRO A 194 9.08 12.01 18.22
CA PRO A 194 10.20 12.44 19.01
C PRO A 194 9.75 13.41 20.13
N THR A 195 10.47 13.38 21.23
CA THR A 195 10.25 14.35 22.29
C THR A 195 10.94 15.66 21.94
N PHE A 196 10.18 16.64 21.49
CA PHE A 196 10.65 17.99 21.21
C PHE A 196 9.98 19.00 22.15
N ASN A 197 10.75 19.99 22.60
CA ASN A 197 10.24 21.10 23.41
C ASN A 197 10.78 22.42 22.86
N ALA A 198 9.91 23.14 22.14
CA ALA A 198 10.19 24.44 21.55
C ALA A 198 10.73 25.47 22.55
N ASN A 199 10.25 25.41 23.79
CA ASN A 199 10.66 26.34 24.88
C ASN A 199 12.05 26.07 25.45
N ARG A 200 12.82 25.12 24.92
CA ARG A 200 14.22 24.90 25.28
C ARG A 200 15.20 25.62 24.37
N GLN A 201 14.69 26.39 23.41
CA GLN A 201 15.47 27.15 22.45
C GLN A 201 14.93 28.56 22.31
N GLY A 202 15.76 29.48 21.80
CA GLY A 202 15.34 30.83 21.45
C GLY A 202 16.41 31.56 20.65
N THR A 203 16.02 32.58 19.95
CA THR A 203 16.87 33.46 19.15
C THR A 203 16.55 34.89 19.46
N TYR A 204 17.57 35.68 19.80
CA TYR A 204 17.52 37.13 19.89
C TYR A 204 18.25 37.69 18.68
N LYS A 205 17.52 38.15 17.68
CA LYS A 205 18.05 38.75 16.44
C LYS A 205 18.00 40.27 16.55
N ILE A 206 19.07 40.95 16.17
CA ILE A 206 19.04 42.40 15.96
C ILE A 206 19.05 42.69 14.47
N THR A 207 18.30 43.71 14.03
CA THR A 207 18.15 44.09 12.62
C THR A 207 18.87 45.40 12.30
N GLY A 208 19.35 46.08 13.30
CA GLY A 208 20.10 47.34 13.18
C GLY A 208 20.68 47.79 14.50
N THR A 209 21.58 48.75 14.43
CA THR A 209 22.07 49.47 15.60
C THR A 209 21.93 50.97 15.34
N SER A 210 21.44 51.69 16.34
CA SER A 210 21.38 53.15 16.33
C SER A 210 22.08 53.67 17.58
N VAL A 211 22.46 54.91 17.57
CA VAL A 211 22.98 55.60 18.74
C VAL A 211 21.97 55.55 19.87
N ASP A 212 22.45 55.27 21.08
CA ASP A 212 21.66 55.24 22.30
C ASP A 212 20.43 54.29 22.25
N THR A 213 20.53 53.21 21.47
CA THR A 213 19.51 52.19 21.49
C THR A 213 19.66 51.28 22.73
N THR A 214 18.56 51.15 23.46
CA THR A 214 18.52 50.28 24.65
C THR A 214 17.87 48.93 24.25
N TYR A 215 18.66 47.88 24.22
CA TYR A 215 18.20 46.50 24.06
C TYR A 215 17.88 45.91 25.42
N SER A 216 16.73 45.30 25.57
CA SER A 216 16.35 44.70 26.86
C SER A 216 15.52 43.45 26.62
N GLY A 217 15.39 42.62 27.64
CA GLY A 217 14.58 41.42 27.59
C GLY A 217 14.59 40.62 28.87
N THR A 218 13.94 39.49 28.85
CA THR A 218 13.98 38.47 29.89
C THR A 218 14.37 37.11 29.34
N VAL A 219 15.15 36.39 30.11
CA VAL A 219 15.48 34.99 29.86
C VAL A 219 15.17 34.21 31.14
N ALA A 220 14.27 33.24 31.05
CA ALA A 220 13.83 32.44 32.20
C ALA A 220 13.38 33.30 33.41
N GLY A 221 12.70 34.41 33.16
CA GLY A 221 12.22 35.34 34.18
C GLY A 221 13.26 36.34 34.69
N SER A 222 14.53 36.22 34.30
CA SER A 222 15.59 37.17 34.71
C SER A 222 15.74 38.27 33.63
N SER A 223 15.73 39.53 34.04
CA SER A 223 15.80 40.70 33.15
C SER A 223 17.24 41.11 32.86
N TRP A 224 17.48 41.59 31.67
CA TRP A 224 18.76 42.21 31.27
C TRP A 224 18.51 43.47 30.45
N THR A 225 19.47 44.37 30.43
CA THR A 225 19.40 45.63 29.65
C THR A 225 20.80 46.01 29.20
N VAL A 226 20.90 46.51 27.95
CA VAL A 226 22.16 47.02 27.36
C VAL A 226 21.84 48.26 26.54
N THR A 227 22.56 49.34 26.70
CA THR A 227 22.48 50.54 25.88
C THR A 227 23.71 50.66 25.00
N THR A 228 23.54 50.84 23.69
CA THR A 228 24.62 51.08 22.74
C THR A 228 25.04 52.55 22.74
N THR A 229 26.30 52.80 22.41
CA THR A 229 26.86 54.13 22.23
C THR A 229 27.08 54.44 20.76
N SER A 230 27.38 55.69 20.42
CA SER A 230 27.64 56.15 19.03
C SER A 230 28.86 55.48 18.36
N THR A 231 29.70 54.81 19.15
CA THR A 231 30.89 54.12 18.64
C THR A 231 30.72 52.60 18.51
N ASP A 232 29.60 52.02 18.97
CA ASP A 232 29.38 50.59 18.94
C ASP A 232 29.10 50.10 17.53
N THR A 233 29.91 49.18 17.08
CA THR A 233 29.63 48.42 15.86
C THR A 233 28.53 47.37 16.13
N TYR A 234 27.94 46.86 15.06
CA TYR A 234 26.94 45.82 15.14
C TYR A 234 27.42 44.59 15.95
N ASP A 235 28.65 44.16 15.71
CA ASP A 235 29.27 43.04 16.42
C ASP A 235 29.50 43.34 17.92
N GLN A 236 29.86 44.57 18.26
CA GLN A 236 30.04 45.03 19.65
C GLN A 236 28.70 45.08 20.38
N ALA A 237 27.63 45.52 19.74
CA ALA A 237 26.28 45.51 20.31
C ALA A 237 25.84 44.07 20.64
N LEU A 238 26.02 43.12 19.74
CA LEU A 238 25.75 41.70 20.00
C LEU A 238 26.59 41.13 21.10
N THR A 239 27.87 41.50 21.17
CA THR A 239 28.77 41.06 22.27
C THR A 239 28.32 41.59 23.62
N LYS A 240 27.91 42.84 23.72
CA LYS A 240 27.36 43.42 24.94
C LYS A 240 26.08 42.71 25.38
N ILE A 241 25.16 42.47 24.45
CA ILE A 241 23.91 41.75 24.73
C ILE A 241 24.19 40.32 25.20
N LYS A 242 25.06 39.59 24.49
CA LYS A 242 25.47 38.25 24.94
C LYS A 242 26.04 38.26 26.36
N THR A 243 26.95 39.17 26.63
CA THR A 243 27.55 39.32 27.98
C THR A 243 26.52 39.60 29.04
N ALA A 244 25.55 40.47 28.74
CA ALA A 244 24.45 40.76 29.67
C ALA A 244 23.57 39.53 29.95
N ILE A 245 23.30 38.73 28.96
CA ILE A 245 22.54 37.48 29.10
C ILE A 245 23.37 36.42 29.85
N ASP A 246 24.67 36.28 29.56
CA ASP A 246 25.54 35.33 30.25
C ASP A 246 25.70 35.67 31.73
N ASN A 247 25.77 36.95 32.07
CA ASN A 247 25.86 37.45 33.47
C ASN A 247 24.62 37.11 34.31
N LEU A 248 23.49 36.73 33.69
CA LEU A 248 22.33 36.21 34.42
C LEU A 248 22.62 34.85 35.07
N SER A 249 23.69 34.18 34.67
CA SER A 249 24.15 32.90 35.21
C SER A 249 23.05 31.83 35.31
N ILE A 250 22.16 31.77 34.33
CA ILE A 250 21.02 30.85 34.30
C ILE A 250 21.53 29.42 34.11
N SER A 251 21.23 28.55 35.06
CA SER A 251 21.67 27.15 35.03
C SER A 251 21.22 26.43 33.78
N GLY A 252 22.15 25.78 33.06
CA GLY A 252 21.93 25.01 31.87
C GLY A 252 21.65 25.83 30.60
N LEU A 253 21.76 27.17 30.65
CA LEU A 253 21.66 28.04 29.48
C LEU A 253 23.00 28.08 28.74
N THR A 254 22.97 27.94 27.45
CA THR A 254 24.10 28.14 26.54
C THR A 254 23.73 29.21 25.51
N THR A 255 24.64 30.18 25.31
CA THR A 255 24.46 31.26 24.35
C THR A 255 25.55 31.20 23.29
N THR A 256 25.16 31.35 22.03
CA THR A 256 26.08 31.38 20.87
C THR A 256 25.86 32.70 20.12
N LYS A 257 26.90 33.52 20.03
CA LYS A 257 26.87 34.76 19.23
C LYS A 257 27.12 34.38 17.76
N LEU A 258 26.28 34.85 16.87
CA LEU A 258 26.39 34.71 15.43
C LEU A 258 26.37 36.10 14.79
N LYS A 259 26.36 36.15 13.44
CA LYS A 259 26.50 37.41 12.69
C LYS A 259 25.49 38.50 13.10
N ASP A 260 24.23 38.14 13.24
CA ASP A 260 23.12 39.08 13.50
C ASP A 260 22.25 38.66 14.70
N ASN A 261 22.64 37.63 15.42
CA ASN A 261 21.81 37.09 16.52
C ASN A 261 22.59 36.40 17.58
N ILE A 262 21.92 36.19 18.70
CA ILE A 262 22.35 35.34 19.79
C ILE A 262 21.38 34.17 19.88
N ARG A 263 21.89 32.98 19.66
CA ARG A 263 21.16 31.72 19.82
C ARG A 263 21.25 31.28 21.27
N LEU A 264 20.09 30.97 21.89
CA LEU A 264 19.95 30.47 23.23
C LEU A 264 19.45 29.03 23.22
N THR A 265 20.07 28.17 23.99
CA THR A 265 19.59 26.79 24.23
C THR A 265 19.68 26.46 25.70
N ARG A 266 18.71 25.67 26.21
CA ARG A 266 18.68 25.29 27.60
C ARG A 266 18.17 23.86 27.77
N ASN A 267 18.66 23.13 28.74
CA ASN A 267 18.19 21.78 29.06
C ASN A 267 16.78 21.74 29.72
N ALA A 268 16.26 22.90 30.14
CA ALA A 268 14.93 23.09 30.70
C ALA A 268 14.16 24.17 29.92
N SER A 269 12.83 24.10 29.91
CA SER A 269 11.99 25.13 29.32
C SER A 269 12.27 26.52 29.94
N PHE A 270 12.23 27.55 29.10
CA PHE A 270 12.37 28.93 29.53
C PHE A 270 11.51 29.86 28.66
N THR A 271 11.19 31.02 29.20
CA THR A 271 10.54 32.10 28.45
C THR A 271 11.62 33.06 27.97
N LEU A 272 11.46 33.56 26.73
CA LEU A 272 12.33 34.54 26.11
C LEU A 272 11.47 35.72 25.64
N THR A 273 11.82 36.92 26.09
CA THR A 273 11.25 38.18 25.59
C THR A 273 12.37 39.15 25.28
N GLY A 274 12.08 40.12 24.41
CA GLY A 274 13.05 41.14 24.10
C GLY A 274 12.48 42.27 23.26
N THR A 275 13.12 43.44 23.38
CA THR A 275 12.76 44.62 22.62
C THR A 275 13.99 45.53 22.45
N ALA A 276 13.88 46.51 21.58
CA ALA A 276 14.86 47.57 21.38
C ALA A 276 14.14 48.94 21.46
N GLY A 277 14.58 49.81 22.28
CA GLY A 277 14.04 51.15 22.42
C GLY A 277 15.06 52.23 22.02
N PRO A 278 14.67 53.30 21.36
CA PRO A 278 13.31 53.70 21.01
C PRO A 278 12.74 53.03 19.75
N PHE A 279 13.52 52.19 19.07
CA PHE A 279 13.15 51.56 17.79
C PHE A 279 12.84 50.09 18.00
N SER A 280 11.59 49.76 18.30
CA SER A 280 11.16 48.38 18.59
C SER A 280 11.38 47.38 17.44
N ASN A 281 11.51 47.86 16.21
CA ASN A 281 11.80 47.05 15.05
C ASN A 281 13.28 46.61 14.90
N GLN A 282 14.17 47.08 15.78
CA GLN A 282 15.59 46.72 15.77
C GLN A 282 15.90 45.40 16.49
N ALA A 283 14.92 44.77 17.14
CA ALA A 283 15.07 43.46 17.74
C ALA A 283 13.90 42.56 17.36
N ASN A 284 14.19 41.34 16.94
CA ASN A 284 13.23 40.29 16.74
C ASN A 284 13.60 39.08 17.63
N VAL A 285 12.62 38.61 18.40
CA VAL A 285 12.86 37.58 19.42
C VAL A 285 11.82 36.49 19.25
N PHE A 286 12.28 35.27 19.02
CA PHE A 286 11.43 34.11 18.86
C PHE A 286 12.06 32.84 19.45
N GLN A 287 11.25 31.83 19.69
CA GLN A 287 11.72 30.54 20.23
C GLN A 287 11.74 29.45 19.13
N ASP A 288 10.64 29.20 18.45
CA ASP A 288 10.50 28.12 17.47
C ASP A 288 9.79 28.51 16.18
N GLN A 289 9.19 29.72 16.14
CA GLN A 289 8.44 30.17 14.97
C GLN A 289 8.65 31.65 14.66
N VAL A 290 8.53 31.95 13.36
CA VAL A 290 8.55 33.29 12.81
C VAL A 290 7.36 33.49 11.88
N ALA A 291 6.92 34.75 11.69
CA ALA A 291 5.82 35.05 10.80
C ALA A 291 6.24 34.99 9.31
N THR A 292 7.44 35.45 9.01
CA THR A 292 7.97 35.56 7.63
C THR A 292 9.45 35.18 7.56
N LEU A 293 9.95 34.93 6.33
CA LEU A 293 11.34 34.53 6.09
C LEU A 293 12.38 35.59 6.49
N ASP A 294 12.06 36.86 6.37
CA ASP A 294 12.97 37.97 6.70
C ASP A 294 13.22 38.11 8.20
N GLU A 295 12.37 37.52 9.02
CA GLU A 295 12.58 37.42 10.46
C GLU A 295 13.66 36.41 10.84
N LEU A 296 13.98 35.47 9.94
CA LEU A 296 15.04 34.49 10.19
C LEU A 296 16.41 35.14 10.29
N PRO A 297 17.30 34.66 11.18
CA PRO A 297 18.67 35.15 11.24
C PRO A 297 19.47 34.71 9.99
N SER A 298 20.43 35.55 9.60
CA SER A 298 21.29 35.28 8.43
C SER A 298 22.24 34.10 8.65
N GLU A 299 22.59 33.82 9.90
CA GLU A 299 23.41 32.68 10.33
C GLU A 299 22.78 32.03 11.57
N SER A 300 22.93 30.72 11.69
CA SER A 300 22.45 29.98 12.87
C SER A 300 23.38 28.81 13.22
N VAL A 301 23.00 28.04 14.21
CA VAL A 301 23.65 26.76 14.52
C VAL A 301 23.12 25.65 13.60
N HIS A 302 23.97 24.70 13.27
CA HIS A 302 23.60 23.56 12.44
C HIS A 302 22.42 22.80 13.06
N ASN A 303 21.47 22.36 12.23
CA ASN A 303 20.25 21.67 12.63
C ASN A 303 19.24 22.52 13.46
N HIS A 304 19.40 23.86 13.51
CA HIS A 304 18.37 24.70 14.08
C HIS A 304 17.11 24.70 13.21
N VAL A 305 15.99 24.25 13.77
CA VAL A 305 14.70 24.19 13.08
C VAL A 305 13.81 25.32 13.55
N VAL A 306 13.18 26.02 12.59
CA VAL A 306 12.23 27.12 12.83
C VAL A 306 11.01 26.91 11.94
N LYS A 307 9.81 27.12 12.52
CA LYS A 307 8.55 27.15 11.79
C LYS A 307 8.33 28.53 11.18
N VAL A 308 8.03 28.60 9.87
CA VAL A 308 7.59 29.82 9.20
C VAL A 308 6.08 29.73 9.02
N VAL A 309 5.33 30.66 9.64
CA VAL A 309 3.86 30.56 9.75
C VAL A 309 3.12 31.23 8.60
N ASN A 310 3.77 31.92 7.69
CA ASN A 310 3.13 32.60 6.54
C ASN A 310 1.75 33.18 6.88
N SER A 311 1.71 34.31 7.50
CA SER A 311 0.56 35.05 8.02
C SER A 311 -0.81 34.71 7.39
N GLY A 312 -1.56 33.79 7.97
CA GLY A 312 -2.99 33.66 7.73
C GLY A 312 -3.54 32.28 7.40
N ALA A 313 -2.73 31.27 7.09
CA ALA A 313 -3.22 29.90 6.89
C ALA A 313 -2.28 28.86 7.53
N LEU A 314 -2.77 28.12 8.50
CA LEU A 314 -2.03 27.02 9.15
C LEU A 314 -1.50 25.99 8.14
N THR A 315 -2.22 25.78 7.05
CA THR A 315 -1.86 24.85 5.97
C THR A 315 -0.72 25.33 5.07
N SER A 316 -0.32 26.59 5.15
CA SER A 316 0.81 27.15 4.39
C SER A 316 2.08 27.30 5.25
N SER A 317 2.06 26.89 6.50
CA SER A 317 3.25 26.90 7.35
C SER A 317 4.20 25.77 6.95
N TYR A 318 5.50 26.00 7.08
CA TYR A 318 6.55 25.01 6.79
C TYR A 318 7.71 25.17 7.76
N PHE A 319 8.57 24.15 7.79
CA PHE A 319 9.72 24.13 8.70
C PHE A 319 11.01 24.28 7.90
N LEU A 320 11.90 25.09 8.41
CA LEU A 320 13.23 25.29 7.84
C LEU A 320 14.29 24.85 8.84
N LYS A 321 15.25 24.08 8.36
CA LYS A 321 16.44 23.67 9.09
C LYS A 321 17.65 24.45 8.57
N TYR A 322 18.45 24.99 9.49
CA TYR A 322 19.69 25.64 9.12
C TYR A 322 20.80 24.62 8.92
N VAL A 323 21.49 24.70 7.80
CA VAL A 323 22.66 23.89 7.45
C VAL A 323 23.89 24.78 7.41
N ALA A 324 24.69 24.71 8.46
CA ALA A 324 25.97 25.44 8.53
C ALA A 324 27.01 24.73 7.65
N ASN A 325 27.82 25.52 6.92
CA ASN A 325 28.82 24.98 6.00
C ASN A 325 29.91 24.14 6.69
N ASP A 326 30.21 24.46 7.96
CA ASP A 326 31.20 23.74 8.78
C ASP A 326 30.56 22.62 9.62
N GLY A 327 29.25 22.42 9.50
CA GLY A 327 28.49 21.44 10.29
C GLY A 327 28.27 21.84 11.76
N THR A 328 28.64 23.06 12.17
CA THR A 328 28.54 23.53 13.56
C THR A 328 27.72 24.80 13.68
N SER A 329 28.19 25.92 13.14
CA SER A 329 27.48 27.20 13.17
C SER A 329 28.15 28.23 12.26
N GLY A 330 27.50 29.39 12.02
CA GLY A 330 28.03 30.46 11.16
C GLY A 330 27.44 30.39 9.75
N PRO A 331 28.22 30.72 8.70
CA PRO A 331 27.71 30.78 7.34
C PRO A 331 27.07 29.48 6.87
N GLY A 332 25.92 29.57 6.21
CA GLY A 332 25.16 28.42 5.73
C GLY A 332 23.90 28.83 4.98
N TYR A 333 22.93 27.92 4.93
CA TYR A 333 21.64 28.15 4.25
C TYR A 333 20.50 27.44 5.00
N TYR A 334 19.28 27.87 4.71
CA TYR A 334 18.07 27.19 5.17
C TYR A 334 17.56 26.23 4.10
N GLU A 335 17.14 25.05 4.52
CA GLU A 335 16.44 24.07 3.69
C GLU A 335 15.14 23.63 4.33
N GLU A 336 14.15 23.26 3.53
CA GLU A 336 12.89 22.73 4.03
C GLU A 336 13.12 21.41 4.79
N THR A 337 12.41 21.23 5.92
CA THR A 337 12.56 20.07 6.77
C THR A 337 11.23 19.65 7.41
N VAL A 338 11.27 18.51 8.09
CA VAL A 338 10.15 18.02 8.91
C VAL A 338 10.13 18.72 10.27
N SER A 339 8.93 18.87 10.82
CA SER A 339 8.75 19.32 12.21
C SER A 339 9.52 18.41 13.18
N PRO A 340 10.27 18.97 14.13
CA PRO A 340 11.01 18.15 15.10
C PRO A 340 10.10 17.47 16.13
N ALA A 341 8.80 17.78 16.15
CA ALA A 341 7.82 17.25 17.10
C ALA A 341 7.04 16.05 16.60
N VAL A 342 7.22 15.65 15.32
CA VAL A 342 6.41 14.59 14.70
C VAL A 342 7.29 13.44 14.19
N SER A 343 6.70 12.26 14.16
CA SER A 343 7.32 11.07 13.56
C SER A 343 7.66 11.30 12.09
N THR A 344 8.81 10.82 11.67
CA THR A 344 9.26 10.92 10.27
C THR A 344 9.04 9.66 9.47
N GLY A 345 8.76 8.51 10.09
CA GLY A 345 8.82 7.24 9.41
C GLY A 345 7.67 6.29 9.69
N LEU A 346 7.61 5.27 8.86
CA LEU A 346 6.76 4.09 9.05
C LEU A 346 7.52 3.04 9.87
N ASP A 347 6.81 2.34 10.75
CA ASP A 347 7.41 1.22 11.48
C ASP A 347 7.55 0.01 10.57
N ALA A 348 8.77 -0.24 10.09
CA ALA A 348 9.08 -1.31 9.17
C ALA A 348 8.72 -2.73 9.69
N ALA A 349 8.48 -2.89 10.99
CA ALA A 349 8.05 -4.16 11.56
C ALA A 349 6.56 -4.45 11.28
N THR A 350 5.76 -3.42 11.08
CA THR A 350 4.31 -3.50 10.84
C THR A 350 3.92 -3.32 9.38
N MET A 351 4.85 -2.81 8.57
CA MET A 351 4.65 -2.59 7.14
C MET A 351 4.90 -3.87 6.32
N PRO A 352 4.40 -3.97 5.08
CA PRO A 352 4.73 -5.06 4.17
C PRO A 352 6.23 -5.30 4.07
N HIS A 353 6.60 -6.59 4.03
CA HIS A 353 7.99 -7.01 3.90
C HIS A 353 8.31 -7.36 2.45
N GLU A 354 9.58 -7.42 2.10
CA GLU A 354 10.01 -7.85 0.76
C GLU A 354 10.69 -9.22 0.81
N LEU A 355 10.39 -10.02 -0.20
CA LEU A 355 11.15 -11.21 -0.55
C LEU A 355 11.97 -10.86 -1.80
N LEU A 356 13.25 -10.62 -1.60
CA LEU A 356 14.20 -10.20 -2.63
C LEU A 356 14.88 -11.42 -3.25
N ASN A 357 14.85 -11.54 -4.56
CA ASN A 357 15.69 -12.49 -5.29
C ASN A 357 17.12 -11.93 -5.35
N THR A 358 18.04 -12.60 -4.68
CA THR A 358 19.46 -12.20 -4.58
C THR A 358 20.37 -12.95 -5.55
N GLY A 359 19.82 -13.95 -6.25
CA GLY A 359 20.55 -14.76 -7.23
C GLY A 359 19.75 -16.00 -7.62
N VAL A 360 20.29 -16.80 -8.51
CA VAL A 360 19.66 -18.05 -8.93
C VAL A 360 19.45 -18.98 -7.73
N ASN A 361 18.20 -19.33 -7.47
CA ASN A 361 17.78 -20.15 -6.31
C ASN A 361 18.16 -19.54 -4.95
N ALA A 362 18.27 -18.23 -4.83
CA ALA A 362 18.59 -17.54 -3.59
C ALA A 362 17.67 -16.35 -3.34
N PHE A 363 17.09 -16.30 -2.13
CA PHE A 363 16.12 -15.27 -1.72
C PHE A 363 16.44 -14.77 -0.32
N THR A 364 16.10 -13.50 -0.07
CA THR A 364 16.15 -12.91 1.26
C THR A 364 14.78 -12.31 1.60
N PHE A 365 14.17 -12.77 2.68
CA PHE A 365 12.96 -12.17 3.24
C PHE A 365 13.34 -11.18 4.33
N GLN A 366 12.99 -9.91 4.15
CA GLN A 366 13.43 -8.83 5.03
C GLN A 366 12.40 -7.70 5.12
N ARG A 367 12.60 -6.84 6.09
CA ARG A 367 11.87 -5.57 6.19
C ARG A 367 12.27 -4.65 5.06
N VAL A 368 11.31 -3.94 4.50
CA VAL A 368 11.56 -2.87 3.53
C VAL A 368 12.10 -1.64 4.27
N THR A 369 13.07 -0.97 3.67
CA THR A 369 13.45 0.38 4.10
C THR A 369 12.50 1.38 3.47
N TRP A 370 11.53 1.85 4.26
CA TRP A 370 10.57 2.88 3.84
C TRP A 370 11.22 4.25 3.94
N ASP A 371 11.00 5.09 2.93
CA ASP A 371 11.53 6.46 2.95
C ASP A 371 10.86 7.26 4.06
N ALA A 372 11.67 8.06 4.75
CA ALA A 372 11.20 8.92 5.81
C ALA A 372 10.58 10.19 5.26
N ARG A 373 9.60 10.75 5.97
CA ARG A 373 9.07 12.09 5.74
C ARG A 373 10.19 13.11 5.93
N ALA A 374 10.50 13.86 4.89
CA ALA A 374 11.61 14.80 4.87
C ALA A 374 11.18 16.23 5.15
N VAL A 375 9.89 16.56 5.00
CA VAL A 375 9.34 17.91 5.10
C VAL A 375 7.96 17.93 5.73
N GLY A 376 7.58 19.08 6.30
CA GLY A 376 6.24 19.34 6.81
C GLY A 376 5.94 18.72 8.19
N ASP A 377 4.67 18.56 8.48
CA ASP A 377 4.13 18.01 9.73
C ASP A 377 2.87 17.16 9.44
N ASP A 378 2.09 16.83 10.45
CA ASP A 378 0.89 16.00 10.31
C ASP A 378 -0.28 16.73 9.58
N GLU A 379 -0.17 18.05 9.33
CA GLU A 379 -1.15 18.84 8.58
C GLU A 379 -0.71 19.04 7.12
N THR A 380 0.56 19.37 6.90
CA THR A 380 1.08 19.76 5.58
C THR A 380 1.65 18.59 4.78
N ASN A 381 2.04 17.51 5.45
CA ASN A 381 2.52 16.27 4.84
C ASN A 381 2.16 15.09 5.75
N ALA A 382 0.88 14.82 5.89
CA ALA A 382 0.35 13.79 6.80
C ALA A 382 0.92 12.40 6.52
N HIS A 383 0.84 11.52 7.52
CA HIS A 383 1.08 10.10 7.28
C HIS A 383 0.04 9.53 6.32
N PRO A 384 0.42 8.56 5.46
CA PRO A 384 -0.52 7.88 4.56
C PRO A 384 -1.71 7.30 5.31
N SER A 385 -2.89 7.32 4.70
CA SER A 385 -4.15 6.89 5.32
C SER A 385 -4.16 5.42 5.76
N PHE A 386 -3.26 4.58 5.26
CA PHE A 386 -3.12 3.22 5.75
C PHE A 386 -2.48 3.12 7.14
N VAL A 387 -1.85 4.18 7.67
CA VAL A 387 -1.31 4.19 9.04
C VAL A 387 -2.45 4.12 10.04
N GLY A 388 -2.39 3.14 10.94
CA GLY A 388 -3.49 2.82 11.86
C GLY A 388 -4.52 1.86 11.28
N GLN A 389 -4.36 1.42 10.03
CA GLN A 389 -5.24 0.50 9.32
C GLN A 389 -4.51 -0.78 8.89
N LYS A 390 -5.27 -1.76 8.43
CA LYS A 390 -4.74 -3.01 7.84
C LYS A 390 -4.65 -2.85 6.33
N ILE A 391 -3.52 -3.27 5.75
CA ILE A 391 -3.35 -3.30 4.30
C ILE A 391 -4.01 -4.58 3.78
N THR A 392 -5.01 -4.45 2.93
CA THR A 392 -5.79 -5.58 2.39
C THR A 392 -5.25 -6.11 1.08
N GLN A 393 -4.71 -5.25 0.23
CA GLN A 393 -4.10 -5.64 -1.04
C GLN A 393 -2.99 -4.67 -1.44
N SER A 394 -1.96 -5.21 -2.08
CA SER A 394 -0.88 -4.46 -2.72
C SER A 394 -1.07 -4.52 -4.24
N PHE A 395 -0.76 -3.44 -4.95
CA PHE A 395 -0.83 -3.39 -6.40
C PHE A 395 0.27 -2.51 -6.98
N PHE A 396 0.49 -2.66 -8.28
CA PHE A 396 1.45 -1.81 -8.99
C PHE A 396 0.78 -1.22 -10.24
N HIS A 397 0.82 0.09 -10.37
CA HIS A 397 0.23 0.79 -11.50
C HIS A 397 0.92 2.12 -11.78
N ASN A 398 1.15 2.44 -13.06
CA ASN A 398 1.77 3.70 -13.48
C ASN A 398 3.06 4.03 -12.71
N ASN A 399 3.94 3.03 -12.58
CA ASN A 399 5.23 3.14 -11.89
C ASN A 399 5.13 3.57 -10.42
N ARG A 400 4.04 3.19 -9.75
CA ARG A 400 3.76 3.42 -8.33
C ARG A 400 3.37 2.11 -7.65
N LEU A 401 3.91 1.87 -6.46
CA LEU A 401 3.42 0.84 -5.54
C LEU A 401 2.19 1.40 -4.83
N GLY A 402 1.13 0.64 -4.78
CA GLY A 402 -0.10 1.04 -4.12
C GLY A 402 -0.60 0.04 -3.10
N PHE A 403 -1.36 0.54 -2.13
CA PHE A 403 -2.01 -0.23 -1.08
C PHE A 403 -3.49 0.13 -0.98
N LEU A 404 -4.32 -0.89 -0.79
CA LEU A 404 -5.69 -0.73 -0.32
C LEU A 404 -5.73 -0.88 1.20
N SER A 405 -6.47 -0.01 1.86
CA SER A 405 -6.69 -0.11 3.30
C SER A 405 -8.03 0.54 3.66
N ALA A 406 -8.91 -0.19 4.33
CA ALA A 406 -10.28 0.26 4.60
C ALA A 406 -10.95 0.83 3.33
N ASP A 407 -11.29 2.13 3.31
CA ASP A 407 -11.88 2.83 2.17
C ASP A 407 -10.87 3.63 1.34
N THR A 408 -9.56 3.48 1.61
CA THR A 408 -8.52 4.31 1.01
C THR A 408 -7.63 3.57 0.03
N VAL A 409 -7.11 4.33 -0.93
CA VAL A 409 -6.11 3.92 -1.90
C VAL A 409 -4.90 4.84 -1.74
N SER A 410 -3.79 4.30 -1.28
CA SER A 410 -2.55 5.05 -1.14
C SER A 410 -1.54 4.54 -2.16
N MET A 411 -0.96 5.44 -2.97
CA MET A 411 0.05 5.10 -3.97
C MET A 411 1.34 5.89 -3.70
N SER A 412 2.47 5.23 -3.85
CA SER A 412 3.80 5.82 -3.66
C SER A 412 4.11 6.95 -4.63
N GLN A 413 5.16 7.69 -4.36
CA GLN A 413 5.77 8.60 -5.34
C GLN A 413 6.15 7.83 -6.61
N SER A 414 5.95 8.45 -7.77
CA SER A 414 6.30 7.84 -9.06
C SER A 414 7.80 7.51 -9.11
N ALA A 415 8.13 6.29 -9.50
CA ALA A 415 9.48 5.71 -9.53
C ALA A 415 10.20 5.57 -8.17
N LYS A 416 9.58 5.96 -7.06
CA LYS A 416 10.09 5.73 -5.70
C LYS A 416 9.07 4.90 -4.92
N PHE A 417 9.13 3.60 -5.04
CA PHE A 417 8.10 2.67 -4.59
C PHE A 417 7.91 2.63 -3.06
N PHE A 418 8.90 3.08 -2.31
CA PHE A 418 8.88 3.07 -0.85
C PHE A 418 8.70 4.46 -0.22
N ASN A 419 8.50 5.50 -1.04
CA ASN A 419 8.17 6.85 -0.57
C ASN A 419 6.66 7.11 -0.67
N PHE A 420 6.04 7.37 0.48
CA PHE A 420 4.62 7.73 0.60
C PHE A 420 4.41 9.14 1.17
N TYR A 421 5.45 10.00 1.12
CA TYR A 421 5.40 11.37 1.61
C TYR A 421 5.68 12.36 0.48
N HIS A 422 5.08 13.55 0.58
CA HIS A 422 5.34 14.66 -0.34
C HIS A 422 6.79 15.13 -0.25
N THR A 423 7.28 15.66 -1.37
CA THR A 423 8.67 16.16 -1.48
C THR A 423 8.81 17.60 -0.97
N SER A 424 7.72 18.36 -0.90
CA SER A 424 7.64 19.70 -0.30
C SER A 424 6.31 19.86 0.42
N ALA A 425 6.29 20.59 1.53
CA ALA A 425 5.07 20.97 2.24
C ALA A 425 4.39 22.20 1.62
N GLN A 426 5.07 22.92 0.74
CA GLN A 426 4.56 24.13 0.09
C GLN A 426 3.91 23.87 -1.25
N THR A 427 4.42 22.89 -2.02
CA THR A 427 3.95 22.59 -3.38
C THR A 427 3.85 21.11 -3.60
N ILE A 428 2.72 20.69 -4.17
CA ILE A 428 2.49 19.28 -4.56
C ILE A 428 2.87 19.15 -6.03
N THR A 429 3.72 18.17 -6.34
CA THR A 429 4.15 17.84 -7.69
C THR A 429 3.35 16.66 -8.26
N ASP A 430 3.32 16.53 -9.60
CA ASP A 430 2.62 15.42 -10.27
C ASP A 430 3.21 14.04 -9.92
N SER A 431 4.47 14.01 -9.49
CA SER A 431 5.16 12.78 -9.07
C SER A 431 4.86 12.37 -7.63
N ASP A 432 4.36 13.26 -6.79
CA ASP A 432 4.12 13.01 -5.37
C ASP A 432 3.12 11.86 -5.13
N PRO A 433 3.12 11.26 -3.94
CA PRO A 433 2.18 10.21 -3.57
C PRO A 433 0.71 10.62 -3.74
N ILE A 434 -0.14 9.64 -4.01
CA ILE A 434 -1.59 9.81 -4.13
C ILE A 434 -2.23 9.08 -2.97
N ASP A 435 -3.09 9.77 -2.21
CA ASP A 435 -3.82 9.20 -1.08
C ASP A 435 -5.26 9.69 -1.12
N LEU A 436 -6.20 8.79 -1.46
CA LEU A 436 -7.59 9.11 -1.72
C LEU A 436 -8.53 8.10 -1.06
N SER A 437 -9.65 8.58 -0.54
CA SER A 437 -10.72 7.75 0.00
C SER A 437 -11.88 7.61 -0.98
N ALA A 438 -12.47 6.41 -1.05
CA ALA A 438 -13.72 6.16 -1.74
C ALA A 438 -14.88 6.67 -0.89
N SER A 439 -15.36 7.89 -1.18
CA SER A 439 -16.46 8.52 -0.43
C SER A 439 -17.81 8.12 -1.01
N THR A 440 -18.65 7.50 -0.20
CA THR A 440 -20.05 7.15 -0.52
C THR A 440 -20.98 7.35 0.68
N VAL A 441 -22.27 7.30 0.42
CA VAL A 441 -23.31 7.43 1.48
C VAL A 441 -23.25 6.27 2.50
N LYS A 442 -22.76 5.10 2.09
CA LYS A 442 -22.58 3.93 2.94
C LYS A 442 -21.10 3.72 3.23
N PRO A 443 -20.72 3.24 4.42
CA PRO A 443 -19.34 2.83 4.67
C PRO A 443 -18.89 1.79 3.63
N VAL A 444 -17.71 1.99 3.06
CA VAL A 444 -17.14 1.13 2.04
C VAL A 444 -15.81 0.61 2.54
N ALA A 445 -15.60 -0.70 2.41
CA ALA A 445 -14.27 -1.30 2.53
C ALA A 445 -13.84 -1.78 1.14
N LEU A 446 -12.67 -1.35 0.69
CA LEU A 446 -12.07 -1.79 -0.56
C LEU A 446 -11.38 -3.13 -0.33
N HIS A 447 -11.74 -4.13 -1.12
CA HIS A 447 -11.23 -5.48 -1.01
C HIS A 447 -10.24 -5.82 -2.11
N SER A 448 -10.51 -5.35 -3.34
CA SER A 448 -9.70 -5.73 -4.48
C SER A 448 -9.54 -4.59 -5.48
N VAL A 449 -8.42 -4.59 -6.20
CA VAL A 449 -8.11 -3.62 -7.25
C VAL A 449 -7.58 -4.33 -8.50
N ILE A 450 -8.10 -3.92 -9.65
CA ILE A 450 -7.62 -4.40 -10.96
C ILE A 450 -7.18 -3.21 -11.78
N PRO A 451 -5.91 -3.17 -12.22
CA PRO A 451 -5.45 -2.17 -13.19
C PRO A 451 -6.15 -2.34 -14.53
N SER A 452 -6.61 -1.24 -15.11
CA SER A 452 -7.23 -1.19 -16.44
C SER A 452 -6.61 -0.07 -17.26
N THR A 453 -6.97 -0.01 -18.56
CA THR A 453 -6.51 1.07 -19.45
C THR A 453 -7.05 2.44 -19.08
N GLN A 454 -8.14 2.52 -18.30
CA GLN A 454 -8.77 3.77 -17.87
C GLN A 454 -8.36 4.19 -16.45
N GLY A 455 -7.56 3.38 -15.76
CA GLY A 455 -7.16 3.58 -14.37
C GLY A 455 -7.31 2.31 -13.55
N LEU A 456 -7.64 2.44 -12.28
CA LEU A 456 -7.81 1.33 -11.34
C LEU A 456 -9.29 1.07 -11.08
N VAL A 457 -9.75 -0.14 -11.34
CA VAL A 457 -11.09 -0.58 -10.94
C VAL A 457 -11.00 -1.14 -9.52
N LEU A 458 -11.74 -0.50 -8.60
CA LEU A 458 -11.75 -0.84 -7.19
C LEU A 458 -13.04 -1.57 -6.84
N PHE A 459 -12.94 -2.60 -6.04
CA PHE A 459 -14.07 -3.44 -5.65
C PHE A 459 -14.30 -3.38 -4.15
N SER A 460 -15.56 -3.17 -3.79
CA SER A 460 -16.08 -3.37 -2.44
C SER A 460 -17.18 -4.44 -2.45
N ALA A 461 -17.68 -4.83 -1.30
CA ALA A 461 -18.72 -5.85 -1.20
C ALA A 461 -20.01 -5.53 -1.99
N ASN A 462 -20.29 -4.27 -2.25
CA ASN A 462 -21.58 -3.85 -2.85
C ASN A 462 -21.46 -2.72 -3.88
N GLN A 463 -20.23 -2.26 -4.18
CA GLN A 463 -20.00 -1.18 -5.14
C GLN A 463 -18.67 -1.37 -5.85
N GLN A 464 -18.60 -0.88 -7.08
CA GLN A 464 -17.38 -0.84 -7.89
C GLN A 464 -17.07 0.61 -8.23
N PHE A 465 -15.80 0.97 -8.17
CA PHE A 465 -15.33 2.32 -8.43
C PHE A 465 -14.26 2.31 -9.50
N LEU A 466 -14.11 3.45 -10.17
CA LEU A 466 -12.97 3.72 -11.03
C LEU A 466 -12.16 4.87 -10.43
N MET A 467 -10.91 4.59 -10.11
CA MET A 467 -9.91 5.61 -9.78
C MET A 467 -9.13 5.94 -11.05
N GLY A 468 -9.26 7.17 -11.50
CA GLY A 468 -8.66 7.62 -12.76
C GLY A 468 -8.58 9.14 -12.86
N SER A 469 -8.00 9.61 -13.95
CA SER A 469 -7.97 11.03 -14.34
C SER A 469 -8.48 11.20 -15.76
N ALA A 470 -8.87 12.40 -16.12
CA ALA A 470 -9.42 12.69 -17.45
C ALA A 470 -8.39 12.53 -18.59
N ASP A 471 -7.11 12.73 -18.28
CA ASP A 471 -5.99 12.60 -19.21
C ASP A 471 -5.26 11.23 -19.13
N GLY A 472 -5.78 10.31 -18.31
CA GLY A 472 -5.21 8.98 -18.12
C GLY A 472 -3.94 8.92 -17.26
N ILE A 473 -3.44 10.08 -16.80
CA ILE A 473 -2.24 10.16 -15.96
C ILE A 473 -2.67 10.37 -14.51
N LEU A 474 -2.30 9.44 -13.62
CA LEU A 474 -2.60 9.55 -12.19
C LEU A 474 -1.63 10.52 -11.52
N THR A 475 -2.16 11.66 -11.08
CA THR A 475 -1.44 12.67 -10.30
C THR A 475 -2.23 13.04 -9.05
N PRO A 476 -1.60 13.52 -7.97
CA PRO A 476 -2.32 13.88 -6.75
C PRO A 476 -3.45 14.89 -6.97
N ALA A 477 -3.25 15.86 -7.88
CA ALA A 477 -4.19 16.95 -8.12
C ALA A 477 -5.37 16.56 -9.03
N LYS A 478 -5.22 15.54 -9.91
CA LYS A 478 -6.21 15.23 -10.95
C LYS A 478 -6.92 13.89 -10.77
N THR A 479 -6.39 13.03 -9.92
CA THR A 479 -6.96 11.71 -9.70
C THR A 479 -8.22 11.80 -8.86
N VAL A 480 -9.27 11.11 -9.31
CA VAL A 480 -10.56 11.04 -8.62
C VAL A 480 -11.05 9.60 -8.56
N ILE A 481 -11.78 9.27 -7.50
CA ILE A 481 -12.50 8.01 -7.36
C ILE A 481 -13.97 8.27 -7.63
N ARG A 482 -14.57 7.54 -8.57
CA ARG A 482 -15.98 7.64 -8.92
C ARG A 482 -16.65 6.26 -8.92
N THR A 483 -17.88 6.16 -8.44
CA THR A 483 -18.68 4.93 -8.53
C THR A 483 -19.03 4.65 -9.99
N ILE A 484 -18.84 3.40 -10.44
CA ILE A 484 -19.19 2.95 -11.79
C ILE A 484 -20.31 1.91 -11.79
N ALA A 485 -20.44 1.13 -10.72
CA ALA A 485 -21.49 0.12 -10.59
C ALA A 485 -21.82 -0.17 -9.13
N ASN A 486 -23.00 -0.77 -8.90
CA ASN A 486 -23.49 -1.15 -7.58
C ASN A 486 -23.92 -2.63 -7.61
N TYR A 487 -22.97 -3.53 -7.83
CA TYR A 487 -23.18 -4.96 -7.76
C TYR A 487 -22.62 -5.52 -6.45
N GLU A 488 -23.33 -6.50 -5.88
CA GLU A 488 -22.79 -7.27 -4.77
C GLU A 488 -21.68 -8.20 -5.26
N MET A 489 -20.65 -8.38 -4.44
CA MET A 489 -19.49 -9.21 -4.74
C MET A 489 -19.14 -10.07 -3.51
N ASP A 490 -18.80 -11.33 -3.73
CA ASP A 490 -18.16 -12.16 -2.72
C ASP A 490 -16.70 -11.70 -2.52
N THR A 491 -16.41 -11.18 -1.34
CA THR A 491 -15.08 -10.63 -0.99
C THR A 491 -14.01 -11.68 -0.72
N ILE A 492 -14.39 -12.98 -0.70
CA ILE A 492 -13.46 -14.10 -0.53
C ILE A 492 -12.73 -14.41 -1.83
N ILE A 493 -13.37 -14.11 -2.98
CA ILE A 493 -12.86 -14.42 -4.31
C ILE A 493 -12.45 -13.12 -5.00
N ASP A 494 -11.16 -13.01 -5.34
CA ASP A 494 -10.69 -11.84 -6.06
C ASP A 494 -11.26 -11.79 -7.48
N PRO A 495 -11.65 -10.62 -7.98
CA PRO A 495 -12.05 -10.42 -9.36
C PRO A 495 -10.93 -10.79 -10.33
N VAL A 496 -11.28 -11.32 -11.50
CA VAL A 496 -10.33 -11.77 -12.52
C VAL A 496 -10.49 -10.95 -13.79
N ASP A 497 -9.39 -10.38 -14.26
CA ASP A 497 -9.30 -9.74 -15.56
C ASP A 497 -9.09 -10.83 -16.65
N THR A 498 -9.99 -10.87 -17.62
CA THR A 498 -9.90 -11.77 -18.78
C THR A 498 -9.52 -11.03 -20.07
N GLY A 499 -8.99 -9.82 -19.96
CA GLY A 499 -8.50 -8.97 -21.05
C GLY A 499 -9.55 -8.03 -21.61
N THR A 500 -10.77 -8.49 -21.85
CA THR A 500 -11.88 -7.67 -22.36
C THR A 500 -12.94 -7.36 -21.30
N THR A 501 -13.01 -8.19 -20.27
CA THR A 501 -14.00 -8.09 -19.19
C THR A 501 -13.36 -8.42 -17.85
N ILE A 502 -13.86 -7.79 -16.79
CA ILE A 502 -13.52 -8.15 -15.41
C ILE A 502 -14.69 -8.99 -14.87
N ASN A 503 -14.37 -10.20 -14.42
CA ASN A 503 -15.35 -11.14 -13.89
C ASN A 503 -15.22 -11.22 -12.37
N PHE A 504 -16.33 -11.16 -11.65
CA PHE A 504 -16.43 -11.30 -10.20
C PHE A 504 -17.76 -12.02 -9.86
N ILE A 505 -17.87 -12.57 -8.66
CA ILE A 505 -19.00 -13.39 -8.22
C ILE A 505 -19.72 -12.67 -7.08
#